data_0b5434e729a6c448d3168ab90270c4cd
#
_entry.id   0b5434e729a6c448d3168ab90270c4cd
#
_cell.length_a   1.000
_cell.length_b   1.000
_cell.length_c   1.000
_cell.angle_alpha   90.00
_cell.angle_beta   90.00
_cell.angle_gamma   90.00
#
_symmetry.space_group_name_H-M   'P 1'
#
loop_
_entity.id
_entity.type
_entity.pdbx_description
1 polymer ?
#
loop_
_entity_poly.entity_id
_entity_poly.type
_entity_poly.pdbx_seq_one_letter_code
_entity_poly.pdbx_strand_id
1 'polypeptide(L)'
;QANTPHLADLASQSTLFTNVFTTAGVCAPSRAALVTGQHQISFGAQHMRTSTSPFGKYFALPPEQVKAFPELLRQKGYFTFTDNKLDYQFSGIRAGSGPFSIWDQEDSGDTGWRDRQPHQPFFGLINFFETHESGVMRPDGFPNSPMHLATQLARLTLAAPQITNQRSLILPPYYPNIPSVRADMARHYDNIALMDTRVGRILTALNEDGLLGNTIIIWTADHGDGLPRAKRELFDSGIKVPFLLRMP
;
A
#
# COMPACT_ATOMS: atom_id res chain seq x y z
N GLN A 1 4.63 -18.62 3.23
CA GLN A 1 4.22 -19.21 1.96
C GLN A 1 4.70 -18.34 0.77
N ALA A 2 4.53 -17.02 0.82
CA ALA A 2 5.19 -16.14 -0.13
C ALA A 2 6.70 -16.10 0.15
N ASN A 3 7.51 -16.04 -0.90
CA ASN A 3 8.96 -15.87 -0.77
C ASN A 3 9.30 -14.37 -0.73
N THR A 4 9.72 -13.87 0.45
CA THR A 4 9.94 -12.44 0.70
C THR A 4 11.30 -12.20 1.37
N PRO A 5 12.43 -12.46 0.69
CA PRO A 5 13.74 -12.34 1.29
C PRO A 5 14.11 -10.93 1.72
N HIS A 6 13.69 -9.89 0.98
CA HIS A 6 14.00 -8.50 1.31
C HIS A 6 13.21 -8.01 2.53
N LEU A 7 11.93 -8.40 2.64
CA LEU A 7 11.15 -8.12 3.86
C LEU A 7 11.63 -8.93 5.05
N ALA A 8 12.12 -10.16 4.85
CA ALA A 8 12.72 -10.94 5.92
C ALA A 8 14.01 -10.28 6.45
N ASP A 9 14.85 -9.76 5.55
CA ASP A 9 16.03 -9.00 5.94
C ASP A 9 15.65 -7.69 6.68
N LEU A 10 14.70 -6.92 6.15
CA LEU A 10 14.18 -5.73 6.83
C LEU A 10 13.62 -6.08 8.21
N ALA A 11 12.84 -7.15 8.33
CA ALA A 11 12.25 -7.60 9.60
C ALA A 11 13.32 -7.98 10.63
N SER A 12 14.45 -8.56 10.21
CA SER A 12 15.56 -8.91 11.10
C SER A 12 16.19 -7.69 11.79
N GLN A 13 16.01 -6.50 11.21
CA GLN A 13 16.52 -5.20 11.67
C GLN A 13 15.41 -4.30 12.23
N SER A 14 14.21 -4.82 12.41
CA SER A 14 13.00 -4.05 12.74
C SER A 14 12.31 -4.59 13.99
N THR A 15 11.48 -3.74 14.59
CA THR A 15 10.45 -4.19 15.53
C THR A 15 9.20 -4.63 14.74
N LEU A 16 8.81 -5.88 14.89
CA LEU A 16 7.55 -6.42 14.35
C LEU A 16 6.42 -6.21 15.37
N PHE A 17 5.41 -5.47 14.99
CA PHE A 17 4.19 -5.32 15.78
C PHE A 17 3.15 -6.36 15.35
N THR A 18 2.75 -7.22 16.26
CA THR A 18 1.88 -8.36 15.95
C THR A 18 0.38 -8.08 16.08
N ASN A 19 0.01 -6.94 16.66
CA ASN A 19 -1.39 -6.55 16.91
C ASN A 19 -1.63 -5.10 16.48
N VAL A 20 -1.55 -4.86 15.16
CA VAL A 20 -1.89 -3.57 14.53
C VAL A 20 -3.15 -3.74 13.72
N PHE A 21 -4.09 -2.81 13.89
CA PHE A 21 -5.37 -2.82 13.20
C PHE A 21 -5.58 -1.49 12.49
N THR A 22 -6.05 -1.57 11.25
CA THR A 22 -6.54 -0.40 10.54
C THR A 22 -7.96 -0.04 10.97
N THR A 23 -8.37 1.20 10.75
CA THR A 23 -9.70 1.70 11.11
C THR A 23 -10.80 1.31 10.12
N ALA A 24 -10.43 0.77 8.95
CA ALA A 24 -11.36 0.35 7.92
C ALA A 24 -10.73 -0.74 7.03
N GLY A 25 -11.48 -1.76 6.67
CA GLY A 25 -11.05 -2.86 5.80
C GLY A 25 -11.00 -2.49 4.32
N VAL A 26 -10.86 -1.20 3.96
CA VAL A 26 -10.87 -0.74 2.56
C VAL A 26 -10.02 0.52 2.36
N CYS A 27 -9.48 0.69 1.13
CA CYS A 27 -8.41 1.65 0.81
C CYS A 27 -8.66 3.09 1.29
N ALA A 28 -9.62 3.82 0.68
CA ALA A 28 -9.76 5.26 0.90
C ALA A 28 -10.05 5.63 2.37
N PRO A 29 -10.98 4.98 3.08
CA PRO A 29 -11.21 5.27 4.50
C PRO A 29 -10.00 4.97 5.38
N SER A 30 -9.35 3.82 5.20
CA SER A 30 -8.15 3.46 5.97
C SER A 30 -7.02 4.47 5.74
N ARG A 31 -6.80 4.84 4.48
CA ARG A 31 -5.73 5.77 4.09
C ARG A 31 -6.01 7.19 4.57
N ALA A 32 -7.27 7.64 4.54
CA ALA A 32 -7.67 8.92 5.12
C ALA A 32 -7.37 8.99 6.62
N ALA A 33 -7.70 7.91 7.35
CA ALA A 33 -7.39 7.82 8.78
C ALA A 33 -5.86 7.75 9.02
N LEU A 34 -5.13 6.99 8.21
CA LEU A 34 -3.68 6.84 8.31
C LEU A 34 -2.98 8.21 8.20
N VAL A 35 -3.31 9.00 7.17
CA VAL A 35 -2.60 10.27 6.94
C VAL A 35 -3.03 11.40 7.87
N THR A 36 -4.21 11.32 8.49
CA THR A 36 -4.72 12.36 9.41
C THR A 36 -4.53 12.02 10.89
N GLY A 37 -4.27 10.74 11.21
CA GLY A 37 -4.28 10.27 12.60
C GLY A 37 -5.66 10.37 13.28
N GLN A 38 -6.74 10.53 12.49
CA GLN A 38 -8.12 10.64 12.95
C GLN A 38 -8.97 9.53 12.37
N HIS A 39 -9.98 9.07 13.11
CA HIS A 39 -10.97 8.18 12.53
C HIS A 39 -11.66 8.83 11.33
N GLN A 40 -11.66 8.17 10.19
CA GLN A 40 -12.24 8.68 8.95
C GLN A 40 -13.70 9.11 9.05
N ILE A 41 -14.47 8.51 9.96
CA ILE A 41 -15.87 8.86 10.20
C ILE A 41 -16.04 10.24 10.84
N SER A 42 -15.02 10.74 11.55
CA SER A 42 -15.10 12.03 12.25
C SER A 42 -15.07 13.24 11.32
N PHE A 43 -14.65 13.04 10.06
CA PHE A 43 -14.60 14.12 9.05
C PHE A 43 -15.19 13.71 7.69
N GLY A 44 -16.04 12.66 7.67
CA GLY A 44 -16.82 12.30 6.49
C GLY A 44 -16.06 11.45 5.44
N ALA A 45 -14.91 10.86 5.75
CA ALA A 45 -14.10 10.08 4.82
C ALA A 45 -14.31 8.56 4.94
N GLN A 46 -15.49 8.12 5.37
CA GLN A 46 -15.81 6.71 5.66
C GLN A 46 -16.10 5.84 4.43
N HIS A 47 -16.16 6.39 3.24
CA HIS A 47 -16.56 5.67 2.04
C HIS A 47 -15.51 5.75 0.92
N MET A 48 -15.68 4.91 -0.09
CA MET A 48 -14.83 4.92 -1.29
C MET A 48 -15.17 6.11 -2.19
N ARG A 49 -14.32 6.38 -3.18
CA ARG A 49 -14.54 7.45 -4.17
C ARG A 49 -15.94 7.37 -4.77
N THR A 50 -16.60 8.51 -4.86
CA THR A 50 -17.96 8.64 -5.40
C THR A 50 -17.99 9.11 -6.85
N SER A 51 -16.85 9.05 -7.55
CA SER A 51 -16.74 9.51 -8.95
C SER A 51 -17.69 8.80 -9.94
N THR A 52 -18.15 7.60 -9.57
CA THR A 52 -19.12 6.80 -10.33
C THR A 52 -20.52 6.86 -9.73
N SER A 53 -20.74 7.64 -8.68
CA SER A 53 -22.04 7.78 -8.05
C SER A 53 -23.00 8.56 -8.93
N PRO A 54 -24.27 8.15 -9.06
CA PRO A 54 -25.29 8.94 -9.75
C PRO A 54 -25.64 10.24 -9.02
N PHE A 55 -25.25 10.39 -7.77
CA PHE A 55 -25.49 11.58 -6.93
C PHE A 55 -24.37 12.64 -6.98
N GLY A 56 -23.43 12.49 -7.93
CA GLY A 56 -22.29 13.40 -8.07
C GLY A 56 -21.10 13.04 -7.17
N LYS A 57 -20.01 13.79 -7.35
CA LYS A 57 -18.80 13.62 -6.54
C LYS A 57 -19.02 14.19 -5.14
N TYR A 58 -18.58 13.44 -4.15
CA TYR A 58 -18.47 13.86 -2.77
C TYR A 58 -17.01 13.91 -2.35
N PHE A 59 -16.61 14.97 -1.69
CA PHE A 59 -15.32 15.09 -1.03
C PHE A 59 -15.56 15.27 0.48
N ALA A 60 -14.77 14.57 1.27
CA ALA A 60 -14.71 14.85 2.69
C ALA A 60 -14.09 16.25 2.89
N LEU A 61 -14.56 16.97 3.88
CA LEU A 61 -14.04 18.29 4.24
C LEU A 61 -13.53 18.23 5.67
N PRO A 62 -12.25 17.84 5.87
CA PRO A 62 -11.67 17.85 7.21
C PRO A 62 -11.79 19.26 7.83
N PRO A 63 -12.18 19.37 9.11
CA PRO A 63 -12.13 20.64 9.82
C PRO A 63 -10.73 21.25 9.79
N GLU A 64 -10.61 22.56 9.92
CA GLU A 64 -9.34 23.28 9.78
C GLU A 64 -8.23 22.75 10.70
N GLN A 65 -8.58 22.31 11.89
CA GLN A 65 -7.65 21.74 12.87
C GLN A 65 -7.18 20.32 12.53
N VAL A 66 -7.85 19.61 11.62
CA VAL A 66 -7.44 18.27 11.15
C VAL A 66 -6.51 18.44 9.97
N LYS A 67 -5.23 18.30 10.23
CA LYS A 67 -4.17 18.32 9.21
C LYS A 67 -3.65 16.92 8.97
N ALA A 68 -3.35 16.61 7.71
CA ALA A 68 -2.62 15.40 7.39
C ALA A 68 -1.15 15.54 7.84
N PHE A 69 -0.55 14.45 8.33
CA PHE A 69 0.83 14.55 8.81
C PHE A 69 1.86 14.94 7.73
N PRO A 70 1.69 14.65 6.42
CA PRO A 70 2.54 15.24 5.39
C PRO A 70 2.50 16.77 5.40
N GLU A 71 1.33 17.40 5.62
CA GLU A 71 1.22 18.87 5.73
C GLU A 71 2.00 19.39 6.93
N LEU A 72 1.91 18.70 8.08
CA LEU A 72 2.64 19.06 9.29
C LEU A 72 4.15 18.95 9.11
N LEU A 73 4.61 17.91 8.39
CA LEU A 73 6.02 17.74 8.06
C LEU A 73 6.52 18.81 7.10
N ARG A 74 5.73 19.17 6.08
CA ARG A 74 6.04 20.29 5.17
C ARG A 74 6.23 21.60 5.94
N GLN A 75 5.36 21.90 6.91
CA GLN A 75 5.50 23.08 7.78
C GLN A 75 6.81 23.08 8.58
N LYS A 76 7.41 21.90 8.79
CA LYS A 76 8.71 21.73 9.44
C LYS A 76 9.90 21.64 8.46
N GLY A 77 9.66 21.94 7.18
CA GLY A 77 10.71 21.99 6.16
C GLY A 77 11.01 20.64 5.50
N TYR A 78 10.27 19.58 5.79
CA TYR A 78 10.42 18.32 5.08
C TYR A 78 9.94 18.44 3.64
N PHE A 79 10.63 17.79 2.73
CA PHE A 79 10.12 17.49 1.40
C PHE A 79 9.24 16.24 1.50
N THR A 80 8.00 16.32 1.04
CA THR A 80 7.04 15.22 1.15
C THR A 80 6.61 14.75 -0.23
N PHE A 81 6.67 13.44 -0.45
CA PHE A 81 6.32 12.84 -1.72
C PHE A 81 5.52 11.55 -1.56
N THR A 82 4.77 11.24 -2.58
CA THR A 82 4.07 9.96 -2.72
C THR A 82 4.00 9.55 -4.18
N ASP A 83 3.73 8.29 -4.41
CA ASP A 83 3.36 7.81 -5.74
C ASP A 83 1.83 7.86 -5.94
N ASN A 84 1.34 7.22 -6.97
CA ASN A 84 0.03 7.36 -7.59
C ASN A 84 -1.21 6.92 -6.77
N LYS A 85 -1.10 6.48 -5.50
CA LYS A 85 -2.25 6.06 -4.68
C LYS A 85 -2.71 7.17 -3.74
N LEU A 86 -3.59 8.04 -4.24
CA LEU A 86 -4.04 9.27 -3.58
C LEU A 86 -5.50 9.18 -3.08
N ASP A 87 -5.91 8.02 -2.59
CA ASP A 87 -7.29 7.75 -2.15
C ASP A 87 -7.54 8.22 -0.72
N TYR A 88 -7.71 9.53 -0.50
CA TYR A 88 -7.96 10.09 0.83
C TYR A 88 -9.33 10.72 1.00
N GLN A 89 -10.16 10.80 -0.04
CA GLN A 89 -11.50 11.42 -0.08
C GLN A 89 -11.51 12.94 0.13
N PHE A 90 -10.41 13.58 0.45
CA PHE A 90 -10.30 15.03 0.64
C PHE A 90 -9.10 15.66 -0.07
N SER A 91 -8.15 14.86 -0.49
CA SER A 91 -6.91 15.29 -1.12
C SER A 91 -6.54 14.34 -2.27
N GLY A 92 -5.68 14.80 -3.18
CA GLY A 92 -5.19 14.03 -4.33
C GLY A 92 -5.74 14.56 -5.64
N ILE A 93 -5.19 15.66 -6.13
CA ILE A 93 -5.63 16.34 -7.35
C ILE A 93 -5.54 15.40 -8.55
N ARG A 94 -4.41 14.72 -8.73
CA ARG A 94 -4.16 13.83 -9.87
C ARG A 94 -5.12 12.64 -9.91
N ALA A 95 -5.51 12.13 -8.76
CA ALA A 95 -6.48 11.03 -8.67
C ALA A 95 -7.93 11.50 -8.69
N GLY A 96 -8.19 12.80 -8.68
CA GLY A 96 -9.53 13.36 -8.54
C GLY A 96 -10.19 13.02 -7.20
N SER A 97 -9.40 12.77 -6.17
CA SER A 97 -9.85 12.38 -4.83
C SER A 97 -10.04 13.58 -3.90
N GLY A 98 -9.67 14.78 -4.33
CA GLY A 98 -9.84 16.02 -3.57
C GLY A 98 -9.32 17.22 -4.33
N PRO A 99 -9.64 18.44 -3.87
CA PRO A 99 -9.34 19.68 -4.58
C PRO A 99 -7.92 20.23 -4.37
N PHE A 100 -7.13 19.60 -3.47
CA PHE A 100 -5.78 20.03 -3.14
C PHE A 100 -4.84 18.83 -2.91
N SER A 101 -3.54 19.08 -2.83
CA SER A 101 -2.53 18.07 -2.44
C SER A 101 -2.02 18.33 -1.03
N ILE A 102 -1.87 17.25 -0.26
CA ILE A 102 -1.16 17.26 1.02
C ILE A 102 0.34 17.01 0.86
N TRP A 103 0.80 16.78 -0.36
CA TRP A 103 2.17 16.45 -0.73
C TRP A 103 2.84 17.58 -1.50
N ASP A 104 4.16 17.69 -1.44
CA ASP A 104 4.93 18.54 -2.38
C ASP A 104 4.92 17.91 -3.76
N GLN A 105 5.04 16.58 -3.83
CA GLN A 105 5.06 15.84 -5.09
C GLN A 105 4.17 14.61 -5.03
N GLU A 106 3.23 14.51 -5.97
CA GLU A 106 2.46 13.30 -6.26
C GLU A 106 3.07 12.62 -7.50
N ASP A 107 3.08 11.27 -7.55
CA ASP A 107 3.61 10.50 -8.68
C ASP A 107 5.16 10.58 -8.83
N SER A 108 5.85 10.50 -7.70
CA SER A 108 7.31 10.62 -7.62
C SER A 108 8.09 9.34 -7.96
N GLY A 109 7.41 8.21 -8.06
CA GLY A 109 8.05 6.89 -8.16
C GLY A 109 8.77 6.46 -6.87
N ASP A 110 9.66 5.48 -7.00
CA ASP A 110 10.29 4.78 -5.88
C ASP A 110 11.38 5.58 -5.16
N THR A 111 11.92 6.61 -5.80
CA THR A 111 13.08 7.38 -5.33
C THR A 111 12.80 8.87 -5.23
N GLY A 112 11.56 9.26 -4.96
CA GLY A 112 11.14 10.66 -4.90
C GLY A 112 11.96 11.55 -3.96
N TRP A 113 12.63 10.97 -2.96
CA TRP A 113 13.55 11.74 -2.10
C TRP A 113 14.70 12.41 -2.86
N ARG A 114 15.02 11.97 -4.09
CA ARG A 114 16.08 12.55 -4.92
C ARG A 114 15.73 13.94 -5.47
N ASP A 115 14.44 14.30 -5.45
CA ASP A 115 13.95 15.60 -5.95
C ASP A 115 13.97 16.71 -4.88
N ARG A 116 14.34 16.36 -3.61
CA ARG A 116 14.46 17.31 -2.51
C ARG A 116 15.66 18.24 -2.67
N GLN A 117 15.65 19.37 -1.96
CA GLN A 117 16.83 20.22 -1.86
C GLN A 117 17.97 19.51 -1.12
N PRO A 118 19.24 19.89 -1.36
CA PRO A 118 20.37 19.35 -0.62
C PRO A 118 20.16 19.49 0.90
N HIS A 119 20.41 18.40 1.62
CA HIS A 119 20.25 18.31 3.09
C HIS A 119 18.82 18.49 3.63
N GLN A 120 17.84 18.65 2.77
CA GLN A 120 16.43 18.72 3.20
C GLN A 120 15.96 17.37 3.73
N PRO A 121 15.36 17.28 4.93
CA PRO A 121 14.73 16.06 5.38
C PRO A 121 13.53 15.72 4.50
N PHE A 122 13.20 14.45 4.40
CA PHE A 122 12.09 13.99 3.57
C PHE A 122 11.16 13.03 4.29
N PHE A 123 9.95 12.96 3.78
CA PHE A 123 8.98 11.91 4.07
C PHE A 123 8.39 11.38 2.76
N GLY A 124 8.47 10.08 2.56
CA GLY A 124 7.91 9.40 1.39
C GLY A 124 6.90 8.32 1.78
N LEU A 125 5.78 8.27 1.08
CA LEU A 125 4.80 7.19 1.16
C LEU A 125 4.72 6.47 -0.19
N ILE A 126 5.36 5.32 -0.29
CA ILE A 126 5.42 4.53 -1.52
C ILE A 126 4.38 3.41 -1.45
N ASN A 127 3.58 3.26 -2.50
CA ASN A 127 2.50 2.31 -2.57
C ASN A 127 2.82 1.18 -3.56
N PHE A 128 2.39 -0.04 -3.24
CA PHE A 128 2.64 -1.23 -4.03
C PHE A 128 1.36 -1.70 -4.71
N PHE A 129 1.24 -1.45 -6.02
CA PHE A 129 0.09 -1.90 -6.81
C PHE A 129 0.12 -3.39 -7.12
N GLU A 130 1.28 -4.00 -7.03
CA GLU A 130 1.47 -5.43 -7.28
C GLU A 130 0.52 -6.27 -6.42
N THR A 131 0.33 -5.86 -5.16
CA THR A 131 -0.53 -6.56 -4.20
C THR A 131 -1.97 -6.07 -4.18
N HIS A 132 -2.34 -5.11 -5.03
CA HIS A 132 -3.72 -4.65 -5.13
C HIS A 132 -4.67 -5.76 -5.61
N GLU A 133 -5.92 -5.78 -5.11
CA GLU A 133 -6.93 -6.81 -5.43
C GLU A 133 -7.14 -7.03 -6.93
N SER A 134 -6.99 -6.00 -7.76
CA SER A 134 -7.12 -6.13 -9.22
C SER A 134 -6.10 -7.10 -9.82
N GLY A 135 -4.96 -7.32 -9.18
CA GLY A 135 -3.94 -8.28 -9.59
C GLY A 135 -4.32 -9.74 -9.34
N VAL A 136 -5.40 -10.01 -8.60
CA VAL A 136 -5.84 -11.36 -8.20
C VAL A 136 -7.22 -11.72 -8.77
N MET A 137 -8.11 -10.74 -8.94
CA MET A 137 -9.53 -10.92 -9.28
C MET A 137 -9.81 -11.70 -10.56
N ARG A 138 -8.86 -11.79 -11.49
CA ARG A 138 -9.05 -12.48 -12.77
C ARG A 138 -7.88 -13.41 -13.07
N PRO A 139 -8.14 -14.52 -13.76
CA PRO A 139 -7.09 -15.41 -14.25
C PRO A 139 -6.10 -14.68 -15.15
N ASP A 140 -4.88 -15.22 -15.24
CA ASP A 140 -3.88 -14.73 -16.18
C ASP A 140 -4.38 -14.85 -17.61
N GLY A 141 -3.99 -13.91 -18.47
CA GLY A 141 -4.48 -13.79 -19.84
C GLY A 141 -5.78 -12.99 -20.01
N PHE A 142 -6.46 -12.62 -18.91
CA PHE A 142 -7.71 -11.86 -18.96
C PHE A 142 -7.62 -10.56 -18.13
N PRO A 143 -6.68 -9.64 -18.46
CA PRO A 143 -6.54 -8.39 -17.74
C PRO A 143 -7.78 -7.52 -17.95
N ASN A 144 -8.19 -6.79 -16.90
CA ASN A 144 -9.30 -5.84 -16.94
C ASN A 144 -8.85 -4.38 -16.93
N SER A 145 -7.56 -4.14 -16.88
CA SER A 145 -6.96 -2.80 -16.89
C SER A 145 -5.48 -2.88 -17.33
N PRO A 146 -4.89 -1.76 -17.81
CA PRO A 146 -3.46 -1.70 -18.10
C PRO A 146 -2.59 -2.07 -16.89
N MET A 147 -2.97 -1.66 -15.68
CA MET A 147 -2.26 -2.00 -14.45
C MET A 147 -2.31 -3.50 -14.17
N HIS A 148 -3.46 -4.14 -14.37
CA HIS A 148 -3.58 -5.58 -14.21
C HIS A 148 -2.72 -6.34 -15.24
N LEU A 149 -2.70 -5.90 -16.49
CA LEU A 149 -1.83 -6.44 -17.52
C LEU A 149 -0.35 -6.31 -17.11
N ALA A 150 0.05 -5.14 -16.63
CA ALA A 150 1.42 -4.90 -16.17
C ALA A 150 1.81 -5.87 -15.03
N THR A 151 0.93 -6.09 -14.06
CA THR A 151 1.16 -7.04 -12.96
C THR A 151 1.27 -8.48 -13.47
N GLN A 152 0.43 -8.89 -14.44
CA GLN A 152 0.53 -10.22 -15.05
C GLN A 152 1.86 -10.40 -15.79
N LEU A 153 2.30 -9.41 -16.56
CA LEU A 153 3.58 -9.43 -17.25
C LEU A 153 4.76 -9.46 -16.27
N ALA A 154 4.67 -8.68 -15.19
CA ALA A 154 5.70 -8.66 -14.15
C ALA A 154 5.87 -10.03 -13.48
N ARG A 155 4.77 -10.79 -13.25
CA ARG A 155 4.88 -12.16 -12.71
C ARG A 155 5.73 -13.10 -13.59
N LEU A 156 5.79 -12.88 -14.89
CA LEU A 156 6.62 -13.67 -15.78
C LEU A 156 8.13 -13.46 -15.54
N THR A 157 8.51 -12.42 -14.82
CA THR A 157 9.91 -12.14 -14.44
C THR A 157 10.33 -12.83 -13.14
N LEU A 158 9.40 -13.46 -12.42
CA LEU A 158 9.71 -14.17 -11.17
C LEU A 158 10.57 -15.39 -11.44
N ALA A 159 11.62 -15.55 -10.66
CA ALA A 159 12.44 -16.76 -10.66
C ALA A 159 11.68 -17.95 -10.03
N ALA A 160 12.05 -19.17 -10.40
CA ALA A 160 11.38 -20.37 -9.93
C ALA A 160 11.17 -20.46 -8.40
N PRO A 161 12.12 -20.03 -7.53
CA PRO A 161 11.91 -20.04 -6.08
C PRO A 161 10.84 -19.02 -5.59
N GLN A 162 10.48 -18.03 -6.42
CA GLN A 162 9.49 -17.01 -6.10
C GLN A 162 8.08 -17.40 -6.55
N ILE A 163 7.98 -18.39 -7.44
CA ILE A 163 6.68 -18.87 -7.94
C ILE A 163 6.06 -19.82 -6.93
N THR A 164 4.83 -19.52 -6.54
CA THR A 164 4.11 -20.29 -5.53
C THR A 164 3.62 -21.63 -6.06
N ASN A 165 4.02 -22.71 -5.41
CA ASN A 165 3.50 -24.04 -5.73
C ASN A 165 2.07 -24.20 -5.16
N GLN A 166 1.08 -24.22 -6.05
CA GLN A 166 -0.34 -24.36 -5.69
C GLN A 166 -0.65 -25.61 -4.87
N ARG A 167 0.10 -26.72 -5.08
CA ARG A 167 -0.16 -27.99 -4.38
C ARG A 167 0.26 -27.96 -2.93
N SER A 168 1.29 -27.20 -2.57
CA SER A 168 1.83 -27.09 -1.22
C SER A 168 1.22 -25.97 -0.40
N LEU A 169 0.28 -25.18 -0.96
CA LEU A 169 -0.39 -24.08 -0.25
C LEU A 169 -1.20 -24.59 0.93
N ILE A 170 -1.04 -23.94 2.06
CA ILE A 170 -1.92 -24.08 3.23
C ILE A 170 -2.97 -22.98 3.12
N LEU A 171 -4.20 -23.36 2.81
CA LEU A 171 -5.32 -22.43 2.72
C LEU A 171 -5.84 -22.10 4.12
N PRO A 172 -6.29 -20.87 4.35
CA PRO A 172 -7.12 -20.56 5.51
C PRO A 172 -8.32 -21.52 5.61
N PRO A 173 -8.72 -21.93 6.82
CA PRO A 173 -9.72 -23.00 7.00
C PRO A 173 -11.12 -22.63 6.47
N TYR A 174 -11.37 -21.36 6.21
CA TYR A 174 -12.63 -20.86 5.64
C TYR A 174 -12.65 -20.84 4.10
N TYR A 175 -11.55 -21.20 3.44
CA TYR A 175 -11.54 -21.32 1.98
C TYR A 175 -11.76 -22.76 1.53
N PRO A 176 -12.59 -23.00 0.51
CA PRO A 176 -12.72 -24.33 -0.05
C PRO A 176 -11.43 -24.75 -0.76
N ASN A 177 -11.05 -26.00 -0.54
CA ASN A 177 -9.84 -26.56 -1.16
C ASN A 177 -10.12 -27.03 -2.59
N ILE A 178 -10.27 -26.08 -3.52
CA ILE A 178 -10.53 -26.33 -4.94
C ILE A 178 -9.47 -25.64 -5.81
N PRO A 179 -9.27 -26.09 -7.07
CA PRO A 179 -8.20 -25.59 -7.93
C PRO A 179 -8.23 -24.07 -8.15
N SER A 180 -9.41 -23.46 -8.34
CA SER A 180 -9.55 -22.02 -8.56
C SER A 180 -9.08 -21.20 -7.35
N VAL A 181 -9.45 -21.59 -6.13
CA VAL A 181 -9.01 -20.93 -4.91
C VAL A 181 -7.50 -21.05 -4.72
N ARG A 182 -6.92 -22.22 -5.00
CA ARG A 182 -5.47 -22.41 -4.96
C ARG A 182 -4.74 -21.54 -5.97
N ALA A 183 -5.30 -21.39 -7.18
CA ALA A 183 -4.74 -20.53 -8.22
C ALA A 183 -4.79 -19.05 -7.81
N ASP A 184 -5.88 -18.58 -7.21
CA ASP A 184 -6.03 -17.20 -6.72
C ASP A 184 -5.05 -16.91 -5.59
N MET A 185 -4.92 -17.81 -4.63
CA MET A 185 -3.95 -17.70 -3.54
C MET A 185 -2.51 -17.70 -4.06
N ALA A 186 -2.19 -18.56 -5.02
CA ALA A 186 -0.85 -18.57 -5.63
C ALA A 186 -0.53 -17.23 -6.29
N ARG A 187 -1.45 -16.69 -7.10
CA ARG A 187 -1.28 -15.35 -7.71
C ARG A 187 -1.08 -14.26 -6.67
N HIS A 188 -1.82 -14.33 -5.57
CA HIS A 188 -1.67 -13.37 -4.47
C HIS A 188 -0.24 -13.44 -3.88
N TYR A 189 0.27 -14.62 -3.61
CA TYR A 189 1.63 -14.78 -3.08
C TYR A 189 2.72 -14.42 -4.09
N ASP A 190 2.51 -14.70 -5.37
CA ASP A 190 3.42 -14.28 -6.45
C ASP A 190 3.46 -12.74 -6.57
N ASN A 191 2.31 -12.07 -6.40
CA ASN A 191 2.27 -10.61 -6.32
C ASN A 191 3.00 -10.05 -5.10
N ILE A 192 2.95 -10.73 -3.96
CA ILE A 192 3.74 -10.38 -2.76
C ILE A 192 5.24 -10.54 -3.05
N ALA A 193 5.66 -11.57 -3.78
CA ALA A 193 7.06 -11.72 -4.16
C ALA A 193 7.54 -10.62 -5.14
N LEU A 194 6.68 -10.15 -6.04
CA LEU A 194 6.97 -8.97 -6.87
C LEU A 194 7.15 -7.71 -6.02
N MET A 195 6.25 -7.46 -5.09
CA MET A 195 6.33 -6.35 -4.16
C MET A 195 7.61 -6.42 -3.32
N ASP A 196 7.98 -7.58 -2.81
CA ASP A 196 9.21 -7.78 -2.07
C ASP A 196 10.46 -7.42 -2.90
N THR A 197 10.49 -7.82 -4.17
CA THR A 197 11.58 -7.44 -5.09
C THR A 197 11.67 -5.92 -5.26
N ARG A 198 10.54 -5.21 -5.30
CA ARG A 198 10.51 -3.75 -5.38
C ARG A 198 10.95 -3.10 -4.07
N VAL A 199 10.56 -3.65 -2.92
CA VAL A 199 11.06 -3.22 -1.61
C VAL A 199 12.60 -3.32 -1.57
N GLY A 200 13.16 -4.44 -2.02
CA GLY A 200 14.62 -4.61 -2.10
C GLY A 200 15.30 -3.53 -2.92
N ARG A 201 14.74 -3.16 -4.09
CA ARG A 201 15.28 -2.06 -4.93
C ARG A 201 15.24 -0.72 -4.22
N ILE A 202 14.15 -0.40 -3.51
CA ILE A 202 14.02 0.84 -2.76
C ILE A 202 15.05 0.92 -1.63
N LEU A 203 15.21 -0.15 -0.88
CA LEU A 203 16.20 -0.22 0.21
C LEU A 203 17.64 -0.09 -0.33
N THR A 204 17.92 -0.73 -1.46
CA THR A 204 19.21 -0.60 -2.15
C THR A 204 19.47 0.84 -2.57
N ALA A 205 18.50 1.52 -3.19
CA ALA A 205 18.62 2.91 -3.61
C ALA A 205 18.83 3.86 -2.41
N LEU A 206 18.12 3.65 -1.28
CA LEU A 206 18.37 4.40 -0.04
C LEU A 206 19.78 4.20 0.49
N ASN A 207 20.30 2.98 0.39
CA ASN A 207 21.66 2.68 0.83
C ASN A 207 22.72 3.31 -0.09
N GLU A 208 22.55 3.22 -1.39
CA GLU A 208 23.42 3.83 -2.40
C GLU A 208 23.49 5.37 -2.27
N ASP A 209 22.35 6.00 -1.90
CA ASP A 209 22.26 7.42 -1.63
C ASP A 209 22.81 7.81 -0.23
N GLY A 210 23.30 6.84 0.58
CA GLY A 210 23.82 7.06 1.93
C GLY A 210 22.76 7.44 2.95
N LEU A 211 21.48 7.16 2.69
CA LEU A 211 20.34 7.61 3.50
C LEU A 211 19.80 6.52 4.42
N LEU A 212 20.05 5.24 4.11
CA LEU A 212 19.44 4.10 4.82
C LEU A 212 19.74 4.13 6.34
N GLY A 213 20.96 4.51 6.73
CA GLY A 213 21.38 4.58 8.12
C GLY A 213 20.76 5.74 8.93
N ASN A 214 20.11 6.70 8.26
CA ASN A 214 19.46 7.86 8.89
C ASN A 214 17.97 7.98 8.47
N THR A 215 17.33 6.87 8.10
CA THR A 215 15.94 6.85 7.68
C THR A 215 15.14 5.89 8.56
N ILE A 216 14.06 6.39 9.13
CA ILE A 216 13.03 5.56 9.77
C ILE A 216 12.23 4.88 8.65
N ILE A 217 12.13 3.57 8.69
CA ILE A 217 11.38 2.80 7.70
C ILE A 217 10.18 2.14 8.38
N ILE A 218 8.99 2.44 7.84
CA ILE A 218 7.75 1.78 8.21
C ILE A 218 7.26 0.98 7.02
N TRP A 219 7.02 -0.31 7.20
CA TRP A 219 6.36 -1.14 6.21
C TRP A 219 5.06 -1.68 6.79
N THR A 220 3.95 -1.46 6.08
CA THR A 220 2.61 -1.84 6.54
C THR A 220 1.66 -2.03 5.35
N ALA A 221 0.43 -2.43 5.63
CA ALA A 221 -0.65 -2.46 4.66
C ALA A 221 -1.79 -1.51 5.10
N ASP A 222 -2.58 -1.03 4.15
CA ASP A 222 -3.73 -0.19 4.43
C ASP A 222 -4.95 -1.00 4.91
N HIS A 223 -5.06 -2.27 4.54
CA HIS A 223 -6.08 -3.22 4.99
C HIS A 223 -5.65 -4.66 4.64
N GLY A 224 -6.49 -5.65 4.91
CA GLY A 224 -6.28 -7.04 4.55
C GLY A 224 -6.26 -7.27 3.03
N ASP A 225 -5.92 -8.50 2.64
CA ASP A 225 -5.74 -8.87 1.23
C ASP A 225 -7.02 -8.74 0.38
N GLY A 226 -6.86 -8.79 -0.95
CA GLY A 226 -7.97 -8.66 -1.92
C GLY A 226 -8.78 -9.94 -2.14
N LEU A 227 -8.77 -10.86 -1.20
CA LEU A 227 -9.47 -12.13 -1.26
C LEU A 227 -10.77 -12.11 -0.43
N PRO A 228 -11.69 -13.06 -0.63
CA PRO A 228 -12.93 -13.14 0.15
C PRO A 228 -12.66 -13.17 1.66
N ARG A 229 -13.54 -12.58 2.46
CA ARG A 229 -13.48 -12.48 3.92
C ARG A 229 -12.33 -11.58 4.45
N ALA A 230 -11.60 -10.89 3.59
CA ALA A 230 -10.54 -9.97 4.01
C ALA A 230 -10.92 -8.52 3.66
N LYS A 231 -10.54 -7.99 2.53
CA LYS A 231 -10.90 -6.63 2.13
C LYS A 231 -12.42 -6.40 2.19
N ARG A 232 -12.85 -5.26 2.73
CA ARG A 232 -14.24 -4.82 3.01
C ARG A 232 -14.89 -5.45 4.23
N GLU A 233 -14.22 -6.38 4.89
CA GLU A 233 -14.75 -7.08 6.05
C GLU A 233 -14.09 -6.59 7.35
N LEU A 234 -14.78 -6.77 8.48
CA LEU A 234 -14.29 -6.37 9.81
C LEU A 234 -13.70 -7.55 10.60
N PHE A 235 -13.43 -8.66 9.92
CA PHE A 235 -12.65 -9.74 10.51
C PHE A 235 -11.17 -9.34 10.62
N ASP A 236 -10.42 -10.02 11.46
CA ASP A 236 -8.97 -9.85 11.56
C ASP A 236 -8.29 -9.91 10.18
N SER A 237 -8.74 -10.82 9.31
CA SER A 237 -8.25 -10.92 7.93
C SER A 237 -8.47 -9.66 7.08
N GLY A 238 -9.41 -8.79 7.46
CA GLY A 238 -9.71 -7.55 6.75
C GLY A 238 -9.06 -6.31 7.38
N ILE A 239 -8.87 -6.29 8.70
CA ILE A 239 -8.41 -5.09 9.40
C ILE A 239 -7.10 -5.27 10.17
N LYS A 240 -6.65 -6.48 10.47
CA LYS A 240 -5.35 -6.71 11.07
C LYS A 240 -4.28 -6.64 10.00
N VAL A 241 -3.33 -5.72 10.16
CA VAL A 241 -2.30 -5.43 9.17
C VAL A 241 -0.90 -5.73 9.73
N PRO A 242 0.04 -6.16 8.88
CA PRO A 242 1.44 -6.26 9.28
C PRO A 242 2.02 -4.86 9.53
N PHE A 243 2.96 -4.76 10.48
CA PHE A 243 3.63 -3.50 10.74
C PHE A 243 5.07 -3.76 11.20
N LEU A 244 6.02 -3.29 10.40
CA LEU A 244 7.45 -3.28 10.72
C LEU A 244 7.90 -1.84 10.95
N LEU A 245 8.71 -1.62 11.97
CA LEU A 245 9.36 -0.34 12.25
C LEU A 245 10.87 -0.57 12.41
N ARG A 246 11.64 -0.04 11.47
CA ARG A 246 13.10 0.04 11.57
C ARG A 246 13.50 1.47 11.97
N MET A 247 14.25 1.57 13.02
CA MET A 247 14.93 2.82 13.43
C MET A 247 16.35 2.88 12.84
N PRO A 248 16.90 4.07 12.62
CA PRO A 248 18.30 4.26 12.24
C PRO A 248 19.29 3.58 13.17
#